data_fb83a2c5c5973a1c33276b15b8a1ae9d
#
_entry.id   fb83a2c5c5973a1c33276b15b8a1ae9d
#
_cell.length_a   1.000
_cell.length_b   1.000
_cell.length_c   1.000
_cell.angle_alpha   90.00
_cell.angle_beta   90.00
_cell.angle_gamma   90.00
#
_symmetry.space_group_name_H-M   'P 1'
#
loop_
_entity.id
_entity.type
_entity.pdbx_description
1 polymer ?
#
loop_
_entity_poly.entity_id
_entity_poly.type
_entity_poly.pdbx_seq_one_letter_code
_entity_poly.pdbx_strand_id
1 'polypeptide(L)'
;MNAVMQDGFGRQIDYLRMSVTDRCDFRCVYCMAKNMTFLPRQQVLTLEELQRLATLFVGLGVRKIRLTGGEPLIRPGIVELCRNIAALPGLRELVMTSNGSQLGRLARPLVDAGVKRMNISLDSLDGQKFRAITRIGDLDHCLLYTSPSPRDRTRSRMPSSA
;
A
#
# COMPACT_ATOMS: atom_id res chain seq x y z
N MET A 1 -6.55 -29.48 11.78
CA MET A 1 -7.62 -28.76 11.04
C MET A 1 -7.26 -27.30 11.09
N ASN A 2 -6.93 -26.67 9.94
CA ASN A 2 -6.67 -25.24 9.90
C ASN A 2 -7.99 -24.51 10.08
N ALA A 3 -8.12 -23.73 11.16
CA ALA A 3 -9.27 -22.86 11.36
C ALA A 3 -9.33 -21.86 10.20
N VAL A 4 -10.40 -21.90 9.43
CA VAL A 4 -10.65 -20.96 8.33
C VAL A 4 -11.62 -19.92 8.84
N MET A 5 -11.23 -18.65 8.73
CA MET A 5 -12.12 -17.53 9.09
C MET A 5 -13.28 -17.45 8.09
N GLN A 6 -14.50 -17.39 8.61
CA GLN A 6 -15.71 -17.19 7.82
C GLN A 6 -16.52 -16.03 8.41
N ASP A 7 -17.19 -15.28 7.55
CA ASP A 7 -18.15 -14.28 8.00
C ASP A 7 -19.52 -14.91 8.32
N GLY A 8 -20.47 -14.10 8.83
CA GLY A 8 -21.81 -14.55 9.16
C GLY A 8 -22.64 -15.09 7.99
N PHE A 9 -22.14 -14.99 6.75
CA PHE A 9 -22.77 -15.52 5.52
C PHE A 9 -22.04 -16.75 4.98
N GLY A 10 -21.07 -17.31 5.71
CA GLY A 10 -20.30 -18.48 5.30
C GLY A 10 -19.19 -18.18 4.26
N ARG A 11 -18.90 -16.90 3.96
CA ARG A 11 -17.83 -16.53 3.03
C ARG A 11 -16.49 -16.64 3.72
N GLN A 12 -15.52 -17.26 3.06
CA GLN A 12 -14.15 -17.34 3.57
C GLN A 12 -13.46 -15.97 3.52
N ILE A 13 -12.85 -15.57 4.64
CA ILE A 13 -12.04 -14.36 4.74
C ILE A 13 -10.58 -14.75 4.45
N ASP A 14 -10.12 -14.51 3.24
CA ASP A 14 -8.77 -14.82 2.78
C ASP A 14 -7.90 -13.58 2.45
N TYR A 15 -8.47 -12.37 2.62
CA TYR A 15 -7.83 -11.10 2.33
C TYR A 15 -7.80 -10.19 3.55
N LEU A 16 -6.59 -9.71 3.90
CA LEU A 16 -6.34 -8.78 5.00
C LEU A 16 -5.77 -7.46 4.48
N ARG A 17 -6.32 -6.35 4.96
CA ARG A 17 -5.68 -5.03 4.84
C ARG A 17 -5.05 -4.67 6.19
N MET A 18 -3.76 -4.35 6.17
CA MET A 18 -2.99 -4.05 7.37
C MET A 18 -2.38 -2.64 7.23
N SER A 19 -2.78 -1.74 8.12
CA SER A 19 -2.17 -0.41 8.24
C SER A 19 -0.86 -0.52 9.02
N VAL A 20 0.24 -0.05 8.42
CA VAL A 20 1.56 -0.12 9.05
C VAL A 20 1.99 1.19 9.71
N THR A 21 1.27 2.28 9.44
CA THR A 21 1.53 3.61 10.02
C THR A 21 0.33 4.53 9.81
N ASP A 22 0.14 5.49 10.71
CA ASP A 22 -0.79 6.60 10.57
C ASP A 22 -0.17 7.80 9.83
N ARG A 23 1.17 7.80 9.66
CA ARG A 23 1.93 8.91 9.08
C ARG A 23 1.89 8.86 7.56
N CYS A 24 1.87 10.03 6.94
CA CYS A 24 1.96 10.22 5.50
C CYS A 24 2.85 11.43 5.21
N ASP A 25 3.54 11.41 4.09
CA ASP A 25 4.30 12.55 3.57
C ASP A 25 3.45 13.49 2.71
N PHE A 26 2.20 13.11 2.38
CA PHE A 26 1.22 14.01 1.79
C PHE A 26 0.21 14.51 2.83
N ARG A 27 -0.53 15.57 2.46
CA ARG A 27 -1.61 16.19 3.27
C ARG A 27 -2.84 16.42 2.42
N CYS A 28 -3.30 15.35 1.74
CA CYS A 28 -4.44 15.43 0.83
C CYS A 28 -5.65 16.04 1.50
N VAL A 29 -6.30 16.99 0.81
CA VAL A 29 -7.39 17.82 1.35
C VAL A 29 -8.58 17.01 1.85
N TYR A 30 -8.83 15.84 1.26
CA TYR A 30 -9.92 14.92 1.60
C TYR A 30 -9.54 13.87 2.65
N CYS A 31 -8.24 13.73 2.98
CA CYS A 31 -7.74 12.63 3.81
C CYS A 31 -7.23 13.13 5.17
N MET A 32 -6.41 14.17 5.19
CA MET A 32 -5.73 14.64 6.40
C MET A 32 -5.86 16.15 6.59
N ALA A 33 -6.15 16.56 7.82
CA ALA A 33 -6.08 17.96 8.19
C ALA A 33 -4.64 18.50 8.00
N LYS A 34 -4.53 19.81 7.72
CA LYS A 34 -3.23 20.47 7.55
C LYS A 34 -2.33 20.29 8.78
N ASN A 35 -2.92 20.40 9.97
CA ASN A 35 -2.26 20.27 11.28
C ASN A 35 -2.71 18.98 11.96
N MET A 36 -2.50 17.82 11.31
CA MET A 36 -2.89 16.53 11.88
C MET A 36 -1.94 16.13 13.00
N THR A 37 -2.51 15.71 14.13
CA THR A 37 -1.75 15.09 15.21
C THR A 37 -1.70 13.57 14.97
N PHE A 38 -0.50 13.02 14.93
CA PHE A 38 -0.26 11.59 14.78
C PHE A 38 -0.15 10.91 16.14
N LEU A 39 -0.43 9.62 16.17
CA LEU A 39 -0.25 8.82 17.38
C LEU A 39 1.21 8.86 17.85
N PRO A 40 1.44 8.88 19.17
CA PRO A 40 2.76 8.63 19.73
C PRO A 40 3.32 7.30 19.21
N ARG A 41 4.63 7.22 18.98
CA ARG A 41 5.27 6.00 18.45
C ARG A 41 4.96 4.75 19.26
N GLN A 42 4.81 4.90 20.57
CA GLN A 42 4.49 3.81 21.50
C GLN A 42 3.08 3.23 21.32
N GLN A 43 2.18 3.95 20.66
CA GLN A 43 0.81 3.51 20.36
C GLN A 43 0.66 2.94 18.96
N VAL A 44 1.73 2.94 18.17
CA VAL A 44 1.76 2.33 16.83
C VAL A 44 2.50 1.01 16.93
N LEU A 45 1.91 -0.06 16.42
CA LEU A 45 2.50 -1.39 16.43
C LEU A 45 3.92 -1.39 15.85
N THR A 46 4.82 -2.14 16.46
CA THR A 46 6.17 -2.39 15.96
C THR A 46 6.13 -3.25 14.69
N LEU A 47 7.25 -3.35 13.98
CA LEU A 47 7.33 -4.22 12.79
C LEU A 47 7.20 -5.70 13.18
N GLU A 48 7.73 -6.08 14.32
CA GLU A 48 7.66 -7.43 14.88
C GLU A 48 6.23 -7.80 15.27
N GLU A 49 5.48 -6.88 15.85
CA GLU A 49 4.05 -7.06 16.15
C GLU A 49 3.22 -7.21 14.88
N LEU A 50 3.47 -6.36 13.86
CA LEU A 50 2.83 -6.45 12.55
C LEU A 50 3.14 -7.79 11.88
N GLN A 51 4.39 -8.26 11.93
CA GLN A 51 4.78 -9.56 11.41
C GLN A 51 4.07 -10.70 12.15
N ARG A 52 3.98 -10.63 13.49
CA ARG A 52 3.26 -11.61 14.31
C ARG A 52 1.78 -11.66 13.93
N LEU A 53 1.14 -10.52 13.77
CA LEU A 53 -0.26 -10.45 13.31
C LEU A 53 -0.41 -11.07 11.91
N ALA A 54 0.46 -10.75 10.97
CA ALA A 54 0.44 -11.35 9.63
C ALA A 54 0.55 -12.89 9.71
N THR A 55 1.45 -13.40 10.53
CA THR A 55 1.63 -14.85 10.75
C THR A 55 0.36 -15.50 11.29
N LEU A 56 -0.27 -14.90 12.29
CA LEU A 56 -1.52 -15.40 12.87
C LEU A 56 -2.64 -15.44 11.83
N PHE A 57 -2.84 -14.37 11.07
CA PHE A 57 -3.89 -14.31 10.06
C PHE A 57 -3.64 -15.27 8.89
N VAL A 58 -2.40 -15.47 8.48
CA VAL A 58 -2.06 -16.49 7.47
C VAL A 58 -2.36 -17.88 8.00
N GLY A 59 -2.06 -18.17 9.28
CA GLY A 59 -2.44 -19.41 9.96
C GLY A 59 -3.96 -19.62 10.02
N LEU A 60 -4.75 -18.55 10.09
CA LEU A 60 -6.23 -18.57 10.06
C LEU A 60 -6.81 -18.61 8.64
N GLY A 61 -5.99 -18.75 7.60
CA GLY A 61 -6.47 -18.94 6.22
C GLY A 61 -6.38 -17.71 5.33
N VAL A 62 -5.85 -16.57 5.80
CA VAL A 62 -5.56 -15.42 4.93
C VAL A 62 -4.48 -15.82 3.91
N ARG A 63 -4.74 -15.53 2.65
CA ARG A 63 -3.87 -15.84 1.51
C ARG A 63 -3.32 -14.60 0.82
N LYS A 64 -3.90 -13.45 1.09
CA LYS A 64 -3.52 -12.17 0.52
C LYS A 64 -3.44 -11.11 1.61
N ILE A 65 -2.32 -10.40 1.68
CA ILE A 65 -2.14 -9.25 2.59
C ILE A 65 -1.87 -8.00 1.76
N ARG A 66 -2.59 -6.92 2.08
CA ARG A 66 -2.34 -5.59 1.55
C ARG A 66 -1.80 -4.70 2.65
N LEU A 67 -0.58 -4.23 2.48
CA LEU A 67 -0.02 -3.19 3.33
C LEU A 67 -0.51 -1.82 2.88
N THR A 68 -0.91 -1.03 3.85
CA THR A 68 -1.44 0.32 3.67
C THR A 68 -1.09 1.17 4.90
N GLY A 69 -1.75 2.30 5.09
CA GLY A 69 -1.55 3.19 6.24
C GLY A 69 -1.89 4.60 5.85
N GLY A 70 -1.15 5.57 6.39
CA GLY A 70 -0.97 6.85 5.73
C GLY A 70 -0.18 6.60 4.45
N GLU A 71 1.16 6.66 4.53
CA GLU A 71 2.02 6.18 3.44
C GLU A 71 2.96 5.08 3.97
N PRO A 72 2.79 3.82 3.56
CA PRO A 72 3.60 2.71 4.10
C PRO A 72 5.08 2.84 3.78
N LEU A 73 5.44 3.46 2.64
CA LEU A 73 6.84 3.56 2.20
C LEU A 73 7.68 4.52 3.04
N ILE A 74 7.08 5.38 3.87
CA ILE A 74 7.83 6.21 4.81
C ILE A 74 8.12 5.50 6.15
N ARG A 75 7.52 4.33 6.38
CA ARG A 75 7.80 3.55 7.60
C ARG A 75 9.22 2.97 7.54
N PRO A 76 10.12 3.32 8.47
CA PRO A 76 11.44 2.69 8.54
C PRO A 76 11.32 1.17 8.69
N GLY A 77 12.14 0.41 7.95
CA GLY A 77 12.12 -1.06 7.99
C GLY A 77 11.02 -1.73 7.17
N ILE A 78 10.23 -0.97 6.39
CA ILE A 78 9.11 -1.52 5.61
C ILE A 78 9.54 -2.62 4.63
N VAL A 79 10.71 -2.52 4.01
CA VAL A 79 11.23 -3.52 3.06
C VAL A 79 11.50 -4.85 3.76
N GLU A 80 12.06 -4.81 4.97
CA GLU A 80 12.30 -6.00 5.77
C GLU A 80 10.99 -6.65 6.23
N LEU A 81 10.03 -5.84 6.70
CA LEU A 81 8.68 -6.32 7.00
C LEU A 81 8.05 -7.02 5.80
N CYS A 82 8.16 -6.43 4.59
CA CYS A 82 7.65 -7.04 3.36
C CYS A 82 8.30 -8.40 3.10
N ARG A 83 9.63 -8.51 3.24
CA ARG A 83 10.36 -9.76 3.05
C ARG A 83 9.89 -10.84 4.01
N ASN A 84 9.77 -10.50 5.28
CA ASN A 84 9.34 -11.44 6.32
C ASN A 84 7.89 -11.90 6.11
N ILE A 85 6.98 -10.99 5.74
CA ILE A 85 5.59 -11.34 5.46
C ILE A 85 5.49 -12.16 4.16
N ALA A 86 6.19 -11.78 3.09
CA ALA A 86 6.15 -12.50 1.81
C ALA A 86 6.66 -13.94 1.92
N ALA A 87 7.56 -14.21 2.86
CA ALA A 87 8.10 -15.54 3.13
C ALA A 87 7.18 -16.45 3.97
N LEU A 88 6.03 -15.95 4.48
CA LEU A 88 5.13 -16.75 5.32
C LEU A 88 4.54 -17.93 4.54
N PRO A 89 4.68 -19.16 5.05
CA PRO A 89 4.08 -20.34 4.42
C PRO A 89 2.56 -20.20 4.34
N GLY A 90 2.01 -20.31 3.14
CA GLY A 90 0.58 -20.20 2.89
C GLY A 90 0.12 -18.83 2.40
N LEU A 91 0.91 -17.76 2.51
CA LEU A 91 0.62 -16.50 1.86
C LEU A 91 0.85 -16.62 0.35
N ARG A 92 -0.12 -16.24 -0.46
CA ARG A 92 -0.04 -16.27 -1.94
C ARG A 92 0.40 -14.94 -2.53
N GLU A 93 -0.06 -13.84 -1.94
CA GLU A 93 0.15 -12.52 -2.51
C GLU A 93 0.34 -11.47 -1.41
N LEU A 94 1.49 -10.78 -1.45
CA LEU A 94 1.72 -9.53 -0.73
C LEU A 94 1.59 -8.37 -1.70
N VAL A 95 0.70 -7.43 -1.39
CA VAL A 95 0.45 -6.24 -2.21
C VAL A 95 0.52 -4.98 -1.34
N MET A 96 0.71 -3.83 -1.97
CA MET A 96 0.81 -2.55 -1.26
C MET A 96 -0.01 -1.47 -1.95
N THR A 97 -0.51 -0.50 -1.18
CA THR A 97 -1.07 0.75 -1.71
C THR A 97 -0.18 1.89 -1.24
N SER A 98 0.23 2.75 -2.16
CA SER A 98 1.17 3.85 -1.92
C SER A 98 0.77 5.09 -2.72
N ASN A 99 1.18 6.26 -2.26
CA ASN A 99 1.09 7.50 -3.03
C ASN A 99 2.22 7.65 -4.09
N GLY A 100 3.19 6.74 -4.09
CA GLY A 100 4.27 6.69 -5.07
C GLY A 100 5.50 7.56 -4.77
N SER A 101 5.44 8.44 -3.78
CA SER A 101 6.50 9.43 -3.49
C SER A 101 7.89 8.83 -3.25
N GLN A 102 7.96 7.60 -2.71
CA GLN A 102 9.21 6.91 -2.36
C GLN A 102 9.60 5.80 -3.35
N LEU A 103 8.84 5.61 -4.42
CA LEU A 103 9.06 4.49 -5.35
C LEU A 103 10.42 4.53 -6.03
N GLY A 104 10.93 5.72 -6.33
CA GLY A 104 12.24 5.86 -6.93
C GLY A 104 13.36 5.13 -6.22
N ARG A 105 13.29 5.18 -4.91
CA ARG A 105 14.29 4.55 -4.03
C ARG A 105 13.93 3.11 -3.67
N LEU A 106 12.64 2.81 -3.54
CA LEU A 106 12.18 1.57 -2.90
C LEU A 106 11.57 0.54 -3.86
N ALA A 107 11.30 0.88 -5.14
CA ALA A 107 10.67 -0.04 -6.08
C ALA A 107 11.43 -1.37 -6.20
N ARG A 108 12.72 -1.33 -6.49
CA ARG A 108 13.54 -2.53 -6.63
C ARG A 108 13.65 -3.32 -5.32
N PRO A 109 14.00 -2.70 -4.16
CA PRO A 109 14.01 -3.40 -2.88
C PRO A 109 12.67 -4.07 -2.52
N LEU A 110 11.51 -3.48 -2.87
CA LEU A 110 10.20 -4.06 -2.61
C LEU A 110 9.91 -5.29 -3.49
N VAL A 111 10.29 -5.23 -4.76
CA VAL A 111 10.20 -6.40 -5.66
C VAL A 111 11.05 -7.54 -5.13
N ASP A 112 12.29 -7.26 -4.77
CA ASP A 112 13.23 -8.25 -4.21
C ASP A 112 12.78 -8.78 -2.83
N ALA A 113 11.95 -8.00 -2.10
CA ALA A 113 11.29 -8.42 -0.86
C ALA A 113 9.99 -9.23 -1.08
N GLY A 114 9.56 -9.47 -2.33
CA GLY A 114 8.42 -10.30 -2.65
C GLY A 114 7.07 -9.56 -2.76
N VAL A 115 7.05 -8.23 -2.82
CA VAL A 115 5.84 -7.46 -3.15
C VAL A 115 5.49 -7.69 -4.61
N LYS A 116 4.36 -8.36 -4.88
CA LYS A 116 3.97 -8.77 -6.23
C LYS A 116 3.22 -7.71 -7.01
N ARG A 117 2.54 -6.80 -6.31
CA ARG A 117 1.75 -5.75 -6.95
C ARG A 117 1.65 -4.53 -6.04
N MET A 118 1.69 -3.37 -6.68
CA MET A 118 1.50 -2.09 -6.02
C MET A 118 0.36 -1.33 -6.68
N ASN A 119 -0.52 -0.77 -5.86
CA ASN A 119 -1.53 0.17 -6.31
C ASN A 119 -1.01 1.58 -5.99
N ILE A 120 -0.84 2.40 -7.01
CA ILE A 120 -0.46 3.79 -6.82
C ILE A 120 -1.72 4.63 -6.80
N SER A 121 -1.89 5.39 -5.71
CA SER A 121 -2.96 6.37 -5.57
C SER A 121 -2.50 7.67 -6.20
N LEU A 122 -3.12 8.04 -7.32
CA LEU A 122 -2.81 9.25 -8.07
C LEU A 122 -4.11 10.00 -8.38
N ASP A 123 -4.26 11.19 -7.84
CA ASP A 123 -5.51 11.96 -7.93
C ASP A 123 -5.65 12.73 -9.25
N SER A 124 -4.53 13.11 -9.86
CA SER A 124 -4.52 13.89 -11.11
C SER A 124 -3.19 13.72 -11.85
N LEU A 125 -3.24 13.75 -13.19
CA LEU A 125 -2.08 13.87 -14.06
C LEU A 125 -1.71 15.35 -14.37
N ASP A 126 -2.50 16.29 -13.88
CA ASP A 126 -2.21 17.71 -13.93
C ASP A 126 -1.44 18.10 -12.67
N GLY A 127 -0.20 18.58 -12.82
CA GLY A 127 0.69 18.88 -11.69
C GLY A 127 0.15 19.96 -10.76
N GLN A 128 -0.56 20.97 -11.30
CA GLN A 128 -1.15 22.03 -10.47
C GLN A 128 -2.33 21.48 -9.64
N LYS A 129 -3.22 20.68 -10.24
CA LYS A 129 -4.30 20.01 -9.53
C LYS A 129 -3.79 19.02 -8.53
N PHE A 130 -2.79 18.22 -8.91
CA PHE A 130 -2.15 17.28 -7.98
C PHE A 130 -1.59 17.98 -6.75
N ARG A 131 -0.85 19.09 -6.96
CA ARG A 131 -0.31 19.89 -5.87
C ARG A 131 -1.41 20.52 -5.00
N ALA A 132 -2.48 21.01 -5.60
CA ALA A 132 -3.63 21.57 -4.87
C ALA A 132 -4.30 20.51 -4.00
N ILE A 133 -4.46 19.27 -4.50
CA ILE A 133 -5.09 18.17 -3.77
C ILE A 133 -4.16 17.64 -2.66
N THR A 134 -2.91 17.34 -2.96
CA THR A 134 -1.95 16.72 -2.03
C THR A 134 -1.30 17.72 -1.09
N ARG A 135 -1.35 19.03 -1.40
CA ARG A 135 -0.72 20.18 -0.73
C ARG A 135 0.79 20.23 -0.82
N ILE A 136 1.48 19.11 -0.71
CA ILE A 136 2.95 19.00 -0.69
C ILE A 136 3.50 17.94 -1.65
N GLY A 137 2.63 17.21 -2.36
CA GLY A 137 3.06 16.19 -3.33
C GLY A 137 3.69 16.80 -4.58
N ASP A 138 4.63 16.06 -5.17
CA ASP A 138 5.25 16.36 -6.44
C ASP A 138 4.88 15.26 -7.44
N LEU A 139 4.18 15.64 -8.52
CA LEU A 139 3.68 14.69 -9.51
C LEU A 139 4.81 14.00 -10.27
N ASP A 140 5.85 14.74 -10.64
CA ASP A 140 6.96 14.20 -11.40
C ASP A 140 7.70 13.11 -10.62
N HIS A 141 7.89 13.31 -9.31
CA HIS A 141 8.43 12.28 -8.43
C HIS A 141 7.54 11.02 -8.38
N CYS A 142 6.23 11.16 -8.43
CA CYS A 142 5.33 10.01 -8.41
C CYS A 142 5.29 9.28 -9.76
N LEU A 143 5.48 10.01 -10.89
CA LEU A 143 5.41 9.44 -12.24
C LEU A 143 6.72 8.85 -12.73
N LEU A 144 7.87 9.36 -12.28
CA LEU A 144 9.21 8.89 -12.71
C LEU A 144 9.39 7.36 -12.60
N TYR A 145 8.60 6.68 -11.78
CA TYR A 145 8.72 5.26 -11.49
C TYR A 145 7.44 4.47 -11.72
N THR A 146 6.38 5.10 -12.22
CA THR A 146 5.21 4.38 -12.71
C THR A 146 5.47 3.98 -14.15
N SER A 147 6.05 2.79 -14.36
CA SER A 147 6.07 2.16 -15.67
C SER A 147 4.64 2.07 -16.21
N PRO A 148 4.40 2.39 -17.50
CA PRO A 148 3.06 2.30 -18.06
C PRO A 148 2.49 0.90 -17.81
N SER A 149 1.36 0.86 -17.09
CA SER A 149 0.65 -0.38 -16.86
C SER A 149 0.13 -0.92 -18.19
N PRO A 150 0.14 -2.24 -18.44
CA PRO A 150 -0.52 -2.82 -19.61
C PRO A 150 -2.00 -2.41 -19.74
N ARG A 151 -2.64 -2.00 -18.64
CA ARG A 151 -4.00 -1.46 -18.62
C ARG A 151 -4.09 -0.03 -19.16
N ASP A 152 -3.01 0.74 -19.12
CA ASP A 152 -3.01 2.13 -19.63
C ASP A 152 -3.02 2.15 -21.17
N ARG A 153 -2.45 1.12 -21.81
CA ARG A 153 -2.52 0.93 -23.27
C ARG A 153 -3.94 0.70 -23.79
N THR A 154 -4.83 0.16 -22.96
CA THR A 154 -6.22 -0.10 -23.39
C THR A 154 -7.13 1.11 -23.23
N ARG A 155 -6.80 2.08 -22.37
CA ARG A 155 -7.56 3.32 -22.20
C ARG A 155 -7.25 4.40 -23.26
N SER A 156 -6.08 4.34 -23.90
CA SER A 156 -5.71 5.27 -24.98
C SER A 156 -6.39 4.97 -26.32
N ARG A 157 -7.26 3.98 -26.42
CA ARG A 157 -8.02 3.60 -27.62
C ARG A 157 -9.51 3.90 -27.53
N MET A 158 -9.93 4.91 -26.79
CA MET A 158 -11.27 5.46 -27.03
C MET A 158 -11.22 6.35 -28.28
N PRO A 159 -11.95 6.02 -29.37
CA PRO A 159 -12.08 6.91 -30.48
C PRO A 159 -12.77 8.19 -29.98
N SER A 160 -12.17 9.35 -30.28
CA SER A 160 -12.88 10.61 -30.17
C SER A 160 -14.11 10.51 -31.11
N SER A 161 -15.28 10.34 -30.51
CA SER A 161 -16.53 10.49 -31.25
C SER A 161 -16.61 11.95 -31.71
N ALA A 162 -16.66 12.13 -33.02
CA ALA A 162 -16.97 13.36 -33.70
C ALA A 162 -18.36 13.88 -33.29
#